data_977f2720296919d9718c2de2dca318b6
#
_entry.id   977f2720296919d9718c2de2dca318b6
#
_cell.length_a   1.000
_cell.length_b   1.000
_cell.length_c   1.000
_cell.angle_alpha   90.00
_cell.angle_beta   90.00
_cell.angle_gamma   90.00
#
_symmetry.space_group_name_H-M   'P 1'
#
loop_
_entity.id
_entity.type
_entity.pdbx_description
1 polymer ?
#
loop_
_entity_poly.entity_id
_entity_poly.type
_entity_poly.pdbx_seq_one_letter_code
_entity_poly.pdbx_strand_id
1 'polypeptide(L)'
;MKILFDLGAKAFLRNFASTVSGLEARGHEVEQISSSNKAYPCSRFAVEDMENNMRLTRQVFYRSDSLASQSLLMRLARDYAWYSQPRLRRSEKCRERCRNMLEKGLPEEWQEDAATLSKILAGLDHGSRLAFSQALAVMEKHLPPDAQYVEFLRVRDPDLLVVTPLVFTQYGQYDMIKAAKHLGIPVIYAVYSWDNLTTKGVLHIAPDHVLVWNEVQKRELAELHDFPAENVTIVGAARFDDFFAMKPTPRNEFCAAYGLDPARPLIAYLGSWSFVAPDEAAFIRRLSDALKTSTNPQLAAASLVLKPHPKTIEQWNGSAVEQSGLAAICSSPQSNADQLLFDVIYHSFAAVGINTSAEIEAAIIGRPVFTVELPEFKESQDGSVHFSYLLRENGGPVEVAQSLEDLCAKLALAVAAGGASAGTPNFLETFLRPRGIGTPVAPIYVDEIERLVIALAPLKSRKTARNGAEHLAGTYAAKKNQTTQAKFEAKALRLEKARKDKAAEIIKNSPNPPQEAGRTTTCSDWWEKIRKNLTAGS
;
A
#
# COMPACT_ATOMS: atom_id res chain seq x y z
N MET A 1 -5.36 -25.00 -11.45
CA MET A 1 -4.17 -24.57 -10.74
C MET A 1 -4.59 -24.02 -9.39
N LYS A 2 -3.72 -24.11 -8.41
CA LYS A 2 -3.95 -23.58 -7.06
C LYS A 2 -3.23 -22.24 -6.89
N ILE A 3 -3.99 -21.19 -6.72
CA ILE A 3 -3.49 -19.81 -6.67
C ILE A 3 -3.78 -19.23 -5.29
N LEU A 4 -2.74 -18.73 -4.62
CA LEU A 4 -2.88 -18.07 -3.33
C LEU A 4 -2.75 -16.55 -3.51
N PHE A 5 -3.80 -15.81 -3.12
CA PHE A 5 -3.79 -14.34 -3.07
C PHE A 5 -3.54 -13.86 -1.63
N ASP A 6 -2.40 -13.20 -1.40
CA ASP A 6 -2.15 -12.46 -0.17
C ASP A 6 -2.51 -10.98 -0.37
N LEU A 7 -3.65 -10.59 0.18
CA LEU A 7 -4.23 -9.26 0.02
C LEU A 7 -3.70 -8.24 1.03
N GLY A 8 -2.83 -8.62 1.96
CA GLY A 8 -2.36 -7.74 3.03
C GLY A 8 -3.49 -7.25 3.97
N ALA A 9 -4.57 -6.70 3.42
CA ALA A 9 -5.78 -6.35 4.15
C ALA A 9 -7.02 -6.63 3.29
N LYS A 10 -8.14 -6.96 3.94
CA LYS A 10 -9.44 -7.24 3.29
C LYS A 10 -9.89 -6.14 2.33
N ALA A 11 -9.62 -4.89 2.67
CA ALA A 11 -10.00 -3.73 1.85
C ALA A 11 -9.45 -3.78 0.42
N PHE A 12 -8.39 -4.54 0.18
CA PHE A 12 -7.79 -4.64 -1.17
C PHE A 12 -8.51 -5.66 -2.06
N LEU A 13 -9.36 -6.52 -1.49
CA LEU A 13 -10.15 -7.50 -2.25
C LEU A 13 -10.98 -6.83 -3.36
N ARG A 14 -11.61 -5.69 -3.07
CA ARG A 14 -12.42 -4.95 -4.04
C ARG A 14 -11.68 -4.63 -5.36
N ASN A 15 -10.34 -4.57 -5.33
CA ASN A 15 -9.55 -4.24 -6.51
C ASN A 15 -9.32 -5.45 -7.42
N PHE A 16 -9.55 -6.67 -6.90
CA PHE A 16 -9.26 -7.92 -7.60
C PHE A 16 -10.44 -8.90 -7.60
N ALA A 17 -11.61 -8.50 -7.10
CA ALA A 17 -12.76 -9.38 -6.99
C ALA A 17 -13.16 -9.99 -8.34
N SER A 18 -13.27 -9.16 -9.38
CA SER A 18 -13.58 -9.60 -10.74
C SER A 18 -12.48 -10.53 -11.33
N THR A 19 -11.21 -10.26 -11.00
CA THR A 19 -10.08 -11.14 -11.40
C THR A 19 -10.17 -12.50 -10.70
N VAL A 20 -10.42 -12.52 -9.40
CA VAL A 20 -10.58 -13.76 -8.63
C VAL A 20 -11.75 -14.58 -9.15
N SER A 21 -12.92 -13.95 -9.31
CA SER A 21 -14.11 -14.62 -9.88
C SER A 21 -13.85 -15.16 -11.30
N GLY A 22 -13.07 -14.42 -12.11
CA GLY A 22 -12.68 -14.84 -13.44
C GLY A 22 -11.77 -16.09 -13.43
N LEU A 23 -10.84 -16.17 -12.49
CA LEU A 23 -9.98 -17.36 -12.31
C LEU A 23 -10.80 -18.58 -11.84
N GLU A 24 -11.68 -18.39 -10.86
CA GLU A 24 -12.57 -19.46 -10.37
C GLU A 24 -13.51 -19.97 -11.47
N ALA A 25 -14.07 -19.08 -12.29
CA ALA A 25 -14.91 -19.45 -13.43
C ALA A 25 -14.16 -20.27 -14.49
N ARG A 26 -12.82 -20.16 -14.56
CA ARG A 26 -11.97 -21.00 -15.42
C ARG A 26 -11.49 -22.29 -14.74
N GLY A 27 -12.02 -22.61 -13.56
CA GLY A 27 -11.74 -23.85 -12.83
C GLY A 27 -10.44 -23.83 -12.03
N HIS A 28 -9.90 -22.65 -11.68
CA HIS A 28 -8.77 -22.55 -10.76
C HIS A 28 -9.26 -22.60 -9.31
N GLU A 29 -8.46 -23.20 -8.42
CA GLU A 29 -8.64 -23.10 -6.98
C GLU A 29 -7.97 -21.82 -6.50
N VAL A 30 -8.75 -20.83 -6.05
CA VAL A 30 -8.23 -19.55 -5.58
C VAL A 30 -8.49 -19.43 -4.08
N GLU A 31 -7.41 -19.45 -3.29
CA GLU A 31 -7.46 -19.14 -1.86
C GLU A 31 -7.02 -17.68 -1.64
N GLN A 32 -7.79 -16.95 -0.84
CA GLN A 32 -7.50 -15.57 -0.50
C GLN A 32 -7.18 -15.48 0.97
N ILE A 33 -6.07 -14.80 1.30
CA ILE A 33 -5.67 -14.55 2.68
C ILE A 33 -5.48 -13.05 2.94
N SER A 34 -5.68 -12.66 4.19
CA SER A 34 -5.44 -11.29 4.65
C SER A 34 -4.60 -11.30 5.91
N SER A 35 -3.48 -10.58 5.89
CA SER A 35 -2.51 -10.53 7.00
C SER A 35 -2.85 -9.49 8.06
N SER A 36 -3.78 -8.56 7.82
CA SER A 36 -4.09 -7.45 8.72
C SER A 36 -5.40 -7.63 9.49
N ASN A 37 -5.31 -7.40 10.81
CA ASN A 37 -6.51 -7.24 11.67
C ASN A 37 -7.14 -5.84 11.55
N LYS A 38 -6.45 -4.85 10.98
CA LYS A 38 -6.98 -3.50 10.82
C LYS A 38 -7.90 -3.48 9.62
N ALA A 39 -9.21 -3.63 9.88
CA ALA A 39 -10.20 -3.18 8.93
C ALA A 39 -9.98 -1.67 8.72
N TYR A 40 -9.68 -1.25 7.49
CA TYR A 40 -9.85 0.15 7.14
C TYR A 40 -11.32 0.48 7.32
N PRO A 41 -11.70 1.62 7.94
CA PRO A 41 -13.10 2.00 8.14
C PRO A 41 -13.95 1.96 6.86
N CYS A 42 -13.31 2.16 5.69
CA CYS A 42 -13.95 2.08 4.38
C CYS A 42 -14.29 0.67 3.90
N SER A 43 -13.76 -0.36 4.55
CA SER A 43 -13.99 -1.75 4.12
C SER A 43 -15.16 -2.43 4.80
N ARG A 44 -15.82 -1.79 5.78
CA ARG A 44 -16.91 -2.41 6.53
C ARG A 44 -18.10 -2.81 5.67
N PHE A 45 -18.35 -2.12 4.58
CA PHE A 45 -19.63 -2.23 3.87
C PHE A 45 -19.57 -3.05 2.57
N ALA A 46 -18.46 -3.00 1.84
CA ALA A 46 -18.30 -3.80 0.61
C ALA A 46 -17.75 -5.20 0.87
N VAL A 47 -17.15 -5.45 2.04
CA VAL A 47 -16.45 -6.69 2.35
C VAL A 47 -17.36 -7.73 2.98
N GLU A 48 -18.38 -7.35 3.75
CA GLU A 48 -19.34 -8.30 4.34
C GLU A 48 -20.16 -9.03 3.27
N ASP A 49 -20.61 -8.32 2.23
CA ASP A 49 -21.32 -8.93 1.10
C ASP A 49 -20.40 -9.81 0.24
N MET A 50 -19.11 -9.45 0.12
CA MET A 50 -18.12 -10.22 -0.60
C MET A 50 -17.59 -11.41 0.21
N GLU A 51 -17.51 -11.33 1.54
CA GLU A 51 -17.13 -12.44 2.43
C GLU A 51 -18.11 -13.61 2.38
N ASN A 52 -19.39 -13.35 2.19
CA ASN A 52 -20.41 -14.38 2.07
C ASN A 52 -20.30 -15.19 0.77
N ASN A 53 -19.64 -14.62 -0.25
CA ASN A 53 -19.51 -15.23 -1.57
C ASN A 53 -18.08 -15.70 -1.90
N MET A 54 -17.06 -15.32 -1.11
CA MET A 54 -15.64 -15.61 -1.40
C MET A 54 -14.97 -16.30 -0.20
N ARG A 55 -14.15 -17.32 -0.49
CA ARG A 55 -13.38 -18.06 0.53
C ARG A 55 -12.20 -17.23 1.06
N LEU A 56 -12.49 -16.16 1.80
CA LEU A 56 -11.45 -15.36 2.44
C LEU A 56 -11.05 -15.99 3.78
N THR A 57 -9.88 -16.56 3.83
CA THR A 57 -9.31 -17.08 5.08
C THR A 57 -8.57 -15.97 5.81
N ARG A 58 -9.02 -15.61 7.01
CA ARG A 58 -8.31 -14.66 7.86
C ARG A 58 -7.11 -15.34 8.50
N GLN A 59 -5.92 -14.90 8.17
CA GLN A 59 -4.71 -15.39 8.82
C GLN A 59 -3.74 -14.23 9.04
N VAL A 60 -3.52 -13.88 10.32
CA VAL A 60 -2.56 -12.84 10.70
C VAL A 60 -1.23 -13.51 10.92
N PHE A 61 -0.26 -13.17 10.08
CA PHE A 61 1.12 -13.57 10.28
C PHE A 61 1.98 -12.35 10.59
N TYR A 62 2.74 -12.47 11.65
CA TYR A 62 3.92 -11.66 11.88
C TYR A 62 5.11 -12.60 11.94
N ARG A 63 6.27 -12.14 11.55
CA ARG A 63 7.49 -12.89 11.76
C ARG A 63 7.61 -13.22 13.25
N SER A 64 7.83 -14.49 13.58
CA SER A 64 7.73 -15.01 14.95
C SER A 64 9.07 -15.35 15.60
N ASP A 65 10.15 -15.37 14.80
CA ASP A 65 11.49 -15.67 15.27
C ASP A 65 12.21 -14.45 15.89
N SER A 66 13.39 -14.67 16.43
CA SER A 66 14.23 -13.63 17.05
C SER A 66 14.68 -12.51 16.09
N LEU A 67 14.43 -12.64 14.78
CA LEU A 67 14.78 -11.67 13.75
C LEU A 67 13.62 -10.72 13.39
N ALA A 68 12.48 -10.84 14.08
CA ALA A 68 11.28 -10.04 13.75
C ALA A 68 11.53 -8.54 13.82
N SER A 69 12.03 -8.04 14.95
CA SER A 69 12.29 -6.61 15.15
C SER A 69 13.44 -6.10 14.29
N GLN A 70 14.51 -6.88 14.11
CA GLN A 70 15.64 -6.53 13.24
C GLN A 70 15.20 -6.38 11.77
N SER A 71 14.41 -7.34 11.28
CA SER A 71 13.87 -7.30 9.92
C SER A 71 12.98 -6.08 9.72
N LEU A 72 12.10 -5.79 10.68
CA LEU A 72 11.22 -4.62 10.63
C LEU A 72 12.01 -3.31 10.69
N LEU A 73 13.00 -3.20 11.58
CA LEU A 73 13.88 -2.03 11.69
C LEU A 73 14.58 -1.74 10.35
N MET A 74 15.17 -2.77 9.74
CA MET A 74 15.86 -2.62 8.46
C MET A 74 14.91 -2.14 7.35
N ARG A 75 13.70 -2.69 7.27
CA ARG A 75 12.69 -2.30 6.28
C ARG A 75 12.23 -0.86 6.48
N LEU A 76 11.91 -0.46 7.71
CA LEU A 76 11.47 0.90 8.02
C LEU A 76 12.58 1.94 7.79
N ALA A 77 13.82 1.63 8.17
CA ALA A 77 14.98 2.48 7.90
C ALA A 77 15.24 2.63 6.38
N ARG A 78 15.04 1.55 5.64
CA ARG A 78 15.17 1.54 4.19
C ARG A 78 14.09 2.35 3.51
N ASP A 79 12.82 2.27 3.96
CA ASP A 79 11.71 3.09 3.47
C ASP A 79 11.99 4.58 3.70
N TYR A 80 12.49 4.97 4.88
CA TYR A 80 12.86 6.36 5.15
C TYR A 80 14.00 6.84 4.25
N ALA A 81 15.06 6.05 4.11
CA ALA A 81 16.22 6.40 3.28
C ALA A 81 15.86 6.47 1.77
N TRP A 82 14.89 5.68 1.31
CA TRP A 82 14.45 5.62 -0.08
C TRP A 82 13.93 6.97 -0.61
N TYR A 83 13.28 7.79 0.25
CA TYR A 83 12.84 9.14 -0.11
C TYR A 83 13.99 10.13 -0.35
N SER A 84 15.24 9.70 -0.22
CA SER A 84 16.42 10.49 -0.63
C SER A 84 16.69 10.45 -2.13
N GLN A 85 15.99 9.60 -2.90
CA GLN A 85 16.12 9.56 -4.37
C GLN A 85 15.74 10.90 -4.99
N PRO A 86 16.42 11.33 -6.08
CA PRO A 86 16.20 12.65 -6.69
C PRO A 86 14.73 12.94 -7.02
N ARG A 87 14.03 11.94 -7.57
CA ARG A 87 12.62 12.06 -7.97
C ARG A 87 11.65 12.18 -6.78
N LEU A 88 12.02 11.67 -5.60
CA LEU A 88 11.19 11.65 -4.40
C LEU A 88 11.53 12.76 -3.38
N ARG A 89 12.56 13.57 -3.65
CA ARG A 89 13.03 14.60 -2.68
C ARG A 89 11.97 15.60 -2.26
N ARG A 90 11.02 15.90 -3.14
CA ARG A 90 9.91 16.82 -2.85
C ARG A 90 8.81 16.18 -1.98
N SER A 91 8.79 14.84 -1.83
CA SER A 91 7.78 14.11 -1.09
C SER A 91 8.02 14.15 0.43
N GLU A 92 8.12 15.37 0.99
CA GLU A 92 8.45 15.61 2.40
C GLU A 92 7.48 14.91 3.34
N LYS A 93 6.19 15.05 3.10
CA LYS A 93 5.12 14.42 3.89
C LYS A 93 5.22 12.89 3.93
N CYS A 94 5.56 12.28 2.81
CA CYS A 94 5.76 10.83 2.73
C CYS A 94 7.04 10.41 3.46
N ARG A 95 8.12 11.19 3.32
CA ARG A 95 9.37 10.96 4.01
C ARG A 95 9.19 11.07 5.53
N GLU A 96 8.51 12.11 5.99
CA GLU A 96 8.20 12.32 7.41
C GLU A 96 7.34 11.18 7.97
N ARG A 97 6.35 10.71 7.22
CA ARG A 97 5.59 9.53 7.61
C ARG A 97 6.47 8.29 7.77
N CYS A 98 7.41 8.03 6.83
CA CYS A 98 8.34 6.91 6.95
C CYS A 98 9.28 7.08 8.15
N ARG A 99 9.71 8.31 8.46
CA ARG A 99 10.47 8.62 9.66
C ARG A 99 9.67 8.28 10.92
N ASN A 100 8.43 8.74 11.01
CA ASN A 100 7.55 8.45 12.13
C ASN A 100 7.27 6.93 12.30
N MET A 101 7.16 6.22 11.19
CA MET A 101 7.00 4.76 11.22
C MET A 101 8.28 4.07 11.71
N LEU A 102 9.47 4.56 11.34
CA LEU A 102 10.74 4.06 11.85
C LEU A 102 10.83 4.27 13.37
N GLU A 103 10.51 5.48 13.86
CA GLU A 103 10.65 5.83 15.27
C GLU A 103 9.61 5.17 16.19
N LYS A 104 8.39 4.91 15.68
CA LYS A 104 7.24 4.48 16.50
C LYS A 104 6.62 3.14 16.08
N GLY A 105 7.08 2.55 14.99
CA GLY A 105 6.51 1.33 14.42
C GLY A 105 7.08 0.03 14.97
N LEU A 106 8.12 0.10 15.80
CA LEU A 106 8.76 -1.04 16.45
C LEU A 106 8.23 -1.26 17.87
N PRO A 107 8.46 -2.46 18.45
CA PRO A 107 8.24 -2.71 19.87
C PRO A 107 8.99 -1.69 20.75
N GLU A 108 8.48 -1.45 21.96
CA GLU A 108 8.96 -0.41 22.86
C GLU A 108 10.47 -0.49 23.13
N GLU A 109 10.98 -1.70 23.32
CA GLU A 109 12.39 -1.98 23.57
C GLU A 109 13.32 -1.62 22.40
N TRP A 110 12.78 -1.36 21.21
CA TRP A 110 13.54 -1.00 20.01
C TRP A 110 13.37 0.48 19.60
N GLN A 111 12.49 1.23 20.25
CA GLN A 111 12.16 2.60 19.85
C GLN A 111 13.30 3.58 20.04
N GLU A 112 14.12 3.43 21.10
CA GLU A 112 15.28 4.29 21.35
C GLU A 112 16.35 4.09 20.27
N ASP A 113 16.64 2.85 19.89
CA ASP A 113 17.58 2.53 18.82
C ASP A 113 17.07 3.04 17.46
N ALA A 114 15.79 2.89 17.20
CA ALA A 114 15.15 3.38 15.99
C ALA A 114 15.17 4.92 15.89
N ALA A 115 14.92 5.62 16.99
CA ALA A 115 15.02 7.07 17.06
C ALA A 115 16.46 7.55 16.85
N THR A 116 17.44 6.82 17.41
CA THR A 116 18.88 7.10 17.20
C THR A 116 19.25 6.90 15.72
N LEU A 117 18.83 5.78 15.12
CA LEU A 117 19.06 5.52 13.70
C LEU A 117 18.38 6.57 12.80
N SER A 118 17.17 6.99 13.14
CA SER A 118 16.46 8.06 12.45
C SER A 118 17.25 9.37 12.44
N LYS A 119 17.82 9.77 13.59
CA LYS A 119 18.69 10.96 13.71
C LYS A 119 19.97 10.83 12.89
N ILE A 120 20.62 9.67 12.92
CA ILE A 120 21.80 9.38 12.10
C ILE A 120 21.46 9.55 10.62
N LEU A 121 20.39 8.90 10.15
CA LEU A 121 19.95 8.98 8.77
C LEU A 121 19.57 10.40 8.36
N ALA A 122 18.94 11.18 9.25
CA ALA A 122 18.61 12.58 8.98
C ALA A 122 19.87 13.45 8.78
N GLY A 123 20.96 13.15 9.50
CA GLY A 123 22.25 13.85 9.38
C GLY A 123 23.08 13.48 8.16
N LEU A 124 22.78 12.37 7.47
CA LEU A 124 23.49 11.96 6.27
C LEU A 124 23.04 12.78 5.05
N ASP A 125 23.94 12.95 4.08
CA ASP A 125 23.58 13.42 2.75
C ASP A 125 22.74 12.38 1.97
N HIS A 126 22.15 12.81 0.85
CA HIS A 126 21.26 11.93 0.05
C HIS A 126 21.97 10.69 -0.49
N GLY A 127 23.22 10.81 -0.95
CA GLY A 127 23.99 9.70 -1.49
C GLY A 127 24.31 8.67 -0.42
N SER A 128 24.77 9.12 0.75
CA SER A 128 25.06 8.27 1.91
C SER A 128 23.83 7.52 2.42
N ARG A 129 22.64 8.17 2.44
CA ARG A 129 21.39 7.49 2.78
C ARG A 129 21.03 6.40 1.78
N LEU A 130 21.19 6.65 0.48
CA LEU A 130 20.92 5.65 -0.54
C LEU A 130 21.89 4.47 -0.46
N ALA A 131 23.19 4.73 -0.24
CA ALA A 131 24.16 3.67 -0.01
C ALA A 131 23.82 2.83 1.23
N PHE A 132 23.39 3.46 2.32
CA PHE A 132 22.89 2.76 3.50
C PHE A 132 21.66 1.89 3.18
N SER A 133 20.71 2.41 2.42
CA SER A 133 19.53 1.66 1.96
C SER A 133 19.92 0.42 1.15
N GLN A 134 20.93 0.54 0.29
CA GLN A 134 21.46 -0.60 -0.50
C GLN A 134 22.12 -1.65 0.39
N ALA A 135 22.90 -1.24 1.40
CA ALA A 135 23.48 -2.17 2.36
C ALA A 135 22.40 -2.95 3.13
N LEU A 136 21.34 -2.26 3.58
CA LEU A 136 20.20 -2.91 4.22
C LEU A 136 19.46 -3.88 3.28
N ALA A 137 19.38 -3.56 1.98
CA ALA A 137 18.79 -4.48 0.99
C ALA A 137 19.56 -5.79 0.88
N VAL A 138 20.90 -5.72 0.90
CA VAL A 138 21.75 -6.91 0.91
C VAL A 138 21.52 -7.73 2.17
N MET A 139 21.49 -7.09 3.34
CA MET A 139 21.24 -7.77 4.62
C MET A 139 19.86 -8.45 4.62
N GLU A 140 18.80 -7.74 4.22
CA GLU A 140 17.44 -8.29 4.15
C GLU A 140 17.36 -9.52 3.24
N LYS A 141 18.05 -9.49 2.09
CA LYS A 141 18.08 -10.62 1.16
C LYS A 141 18.66 -11.89 1.79
N HIS A 142 19.61 -11.74 2.71
CA HIS A 142 20.30 -12.87 3.37
C HIS A 142 19.65 -13.32 4.68
N LEU A 143 18.65 -12.61 5.21
CA LEU A 143 17.88 -13.12 6.35
C LEU A 143 17.12 -14.39 5.95
N PRO A 144 17.12 -15.44 6.79
CA PRO A 144 16.37 -16.66 6.51
C PRO A 144 14.86 -16.37 6.46
N PRO A 145 14.08 -17.15 5.72
CA PRO A 145 12.63 -17.10 5.83
C PRO A 145 12.18 -17.57 7.21
N ASP A 146 11.09 -17.04 7.71
CA ASP A 146 10.45 -17.50 8.93
C ASP A 146 9.81 -18.88 8.71
N ALA A 147 10.03 -19.79 9.66
CA ALA A 147 9.57 -21.18 9.57
C ALA A 147 8.03 -21.30 9.51
N GLN A 148 7.30 -20.39 10.15
CA GLN A 148 5.84 -20.36 10.12
C GLN A 148 5.30 -20.11 8.72
N TYR A 149 5.87 -19.14 7.98
CA TYR A 149 5.50 -18.86 6.61
C TYR A 149 5.89 -20.01 5.66
N VAL A 150 7.05 -20.63 5.90
CA VAL A 150 7.47 -21.80 5.12
C VAL A 150 6.50 -22.96 5.31
N GLU A 151 6.12 -23.27 6.55
CA GLU A 151 5.17 -24.35 6.84
C GLU A 151 3.77 -24.06 6.29
N PHE A 152 3.31 -22.81 6.44
CA PHE A 152 2.04 -22.36 5.89
C PHE A 152 1.94 -22.60 4.38
N LEU A 153 2.97 -22.23 3.62
CA LEU A 153 3.02 -22.42 2.18
C LEU A 153 3.23 -23.89 1.79
N ARG A 154 4.01 -24.65 2.57
CA ARG A 154 4.25 -26.07 2.32
C ARG A 154 2.96 -26.89 2.39
N VAL A 155 2.12 -26.63 3.41
CA VAL A 155 0.85 -27.34 3.59
C VAL A 155 -0.12 -27.01 2.45
N ARG A 156 -0.11 -25.78 1.97
CA ARG A 156 -1.00 -25.35 0.89
C ARG A 156 -0.52 -25.73 -0.50
N ASP A 157 0.78 -25.77 -0.68
CA ASP A 157 1.47 -26.08 -1.95
C ASP A 157 0.87 -25.36 -3.17
N PRO A 158 0.75 -24.02 -3.17
CA PRO A 158 0.18 -23.30 -4.29
C PRO A 158 1.12 -23.36 -5.50
N ASP A 159 0.52 -23.29 -6.69
CA ASP A 159 1.27 -23.15 -7.95
C ASP A 159 1.79 -21.74 -8.15
N LEU A 160 1.11 -20.74 -7.56
CA LEU A 160 1.45 -19.33 -7.63
C LEU A 160 1.03 -18.61 -6.36
N LEU A 161 1.87 -17.68 -5.91
CA LEU A 161 1.54 -16.67 -4.91
C LEU A 161 1.37 -15.30 -5.61
N VAL A 162 0.20 -14.69 -5.46
CA VAL A 162 -0.06 -13.30 -5.86
C VAL A 162 -0.11 -12.44 -4.61
N VAL A 163 0.70 -11.38 -4.56
CA VAL A 163 0.77 -10.46 -3.41
C VAL A 163 0.31 -9.06 -3.80
N THR A 164 -0.43 -8.42 -2.91
CA THR A 164 -0.86 -7.02 -3.00
C THR A 164 -1.25 -6.51 -1.60
N PRO A 165 -0.92 -5.31 -1.18
CA PRO A 165 -0.25 -4.20 -1.87
C PRO A 165 1.28 -4.23 -1.84
N LEU A 166 1.92 -5.16 -1.21
CA LEU A 166 3.33 -5.45 -1.00
C LEU A 166 4.16 -4.29 -0.40
N VAL A 167 4.09 -3.10 -0.96
CA VAL A 167 4.87 -1.93 -0.54
C VAL A 167 4.49 -1.36 0.85
N PHE A 168 3.60 -2.01 1.56
CA PHE A 168 3.28 -1.72 2.96
C PHE A 168 4.05 -2.67 3.88
N THR A 169 5.15 -2.22 4.42
CA THR A 169 6.09 -3.01 5.26
C THR A 169 5.40 -3.73 6.43
N GLN A 170 4.31 -3.19 6.93
CA GLN A 170 3.57 -3.70 8.09
C GLN A 170 2.72 -4.95 7.84
N TYR A 171 2.56 -5.40 6.59
CA TYR A 171 1.66 -6.55 6.29
C TYR A 171 2.34 -7.92 6.28
N GLY A 172 3.64 -8.00 6.55
CA GLY A 172 4.36 -9.29 6.60
C GLY A 172 4.55 -9.98 5.23
N GLN A 173 4.08 -9.37 4.15
CA GLN A 173 4.12 -9.95 2.79
C GLN A 173 5.54 -10.24 2.29
N TYR A 174 6.53 -9.48 2.76
CA TYR A 174 7.94 -9.76 2.41
C TYR A 174 8.44 -11.08 3.01
N ASP A 175 7.99 -11.46 4.20
CA ASP A 175 8.32 -12.76 4.79
C ASP A 175 7.61 -13.90 4.07
N MET A 176 6.37 -13.67 3.58
CA MET A 176 5.64 -14.58 2.71
C MET A 176 6.40 -14.81 1.39
N ILE A 177 6.89 -13.74 0.73
CA ILE A 177 7.70 -13.84 -0.49
C ILE A 177 9.00 -14.64 -0.23
N LYS A 178 9.69 -14.38 0.89
CA LYS A 178 10.92 -15.12 1.25
C LYS A 178 10.64 -16.60 1.41
N ALA A 179 9.54 -16.97 2.07
CA ALA A 179 9.12 -18.35 2.22
C ALA A 179 8.74 -18.99 0.87
N ALA A 180 8.00 -18.28 0.03
CA ALA A 180 7.66 -18.75 -1.32
C ALA A 180 8.92 -19.00 -2.16
N LYS A 181 9.84 -18.04 -2.18
CA LYS A 181 11.13 -18.19 -2.86
C LYS A 181 11.97 -19.34 -2.29
N HIS A 182 11.93 -19.57 -0.98
CA HIS A 182 12.59 -20.72 -0.36
C HIS A 182 12.01 -22.05 -0.85
N LEU A 183 10.71 -22.14 -1.02
CA LEU A 183 10.02 -23.33 -1.53
C LEU A 183 10.03 -23.43 -3.08
N GLY A 184 10.47 -22.38 -3.77
CA GLY A 184 10.45 -22.32 -5.23
C GLY A 184 9.08 -22.00 -5.82
N ILE A 185 8.13 -21.54 -5.02
CA ILE A 185 6.81 -21.09 -5.46
C ILE A 185 6.97 -19.74 -6.17
N PRO A 186 6.51 -19.61 -7.42
CA PRO A 186 6.53 -18.34 -8.14
C PRO A 186 5.72 -17.26 -7.44
N VAL A 187 6.20 -16.01 -7.50
CA VAL A 187 5.57 -14.85 -6.86
C VAL A 187 5.30 -13.76 -7.87
N ILE A 188 4.05 -13.30 -7.93
CA ILE A 188 3.62 -12.13 -8.71
C ILE A 188 3.18 -11.03 -7.74
N TYR A 189 3.62 -9.80 -7.98
CA TYR A 189 3.06 -8.61 -7.35
C TYR A 189 2.04 -7.95 -8.28
N ALA A 190 0.79 -7.79 -7.83
CA ALA A 190 -0.25 -7.06 -8.54
C ALA A 190 -0.43 -5.66 -7.92
N VAL A 191 -0.06 -4.61 -8.67
CA VAL A 191 -0.19 -3.22 -8.20
C VAL A 191 -1.66 -2.82 -8.15
N TYR A 192 -2.14 -2.40 -6.96
CA TYR A 192 -3.57 -2.16 -6.74
C TYR A 192 -4.00 -0.70 -6.91
N SER A 193 -3.07 0.25 -6.87
CA SER A 193 -3.37 1.69 -6.91
C SER A 193 -2.33 2.46 -7.70
N TRP A 194 -2.76 3.57 -8.26
CA TRP A 194 -1.94 4.46 -9.08
C TRP A 194 -0.77 5.11 -8.33
N ASP A 195 -0.90 5.25 -7.01
CA ASP A 195 0.07 5.88 -6.12
C ASP A 195 1.01 4.89 -5.40
N ASN A 196 0.85 3.58 -5.62
CA ASN A 196 1.53 2.54 -4.85
C ASN A 196 3.05 2.69 -4.84
N LEU A 197 3.61 2.92 -6.02
CA LEU A 197 5.06 2.84 -6.24
C LEU A 197 5.80 4.14 -5.88
N THR A 198 5.08 5.18 -5.45
CA THR A 198 5.67 6.49 -5.11
C THR A 198 5.39 6.94 -3.69
N THR A 199 4.39 6.35 -3.01
CA THR A 199 3.93 6.88 -1.73
C THR A 199 4.06 5.94 -0.54
N LYS A 200 4.41 4.68 -0.71
CA LYS A 200 4.33 3.71 0.41
C LYS A 200 5.69 3.33 0.96
N GLY A 201 6.57 2.83 0.15
CA GLY A 201 7.91 2.40 0.50
C GLY A 201 8.58 1.70 -0.69
N VAL A 202 9.78 1.21 -0.49
CA VAL A 202 10.54 0.51 -1.52
C VAL A 202 10.17 -0.99 -1.58
N LEU A 203 10.38 -1.64 -2.72
CA LEU A 203 10.35 -3.10 -2.78
C LEU A 203 11.54 -3.68 -2.02
N HIS A 204 11.27 -4.29 -0.85
CA HIS A 204 12.32 -4.88 -0.02
C HIS A 204 12.82 -6.20 -0.59
N ILE A 205 11.92 -7.03 -1.07
CA ILE A 205 12.21 -8.31 -1.73
C ILE A 205 11.49 -8.31 -3.07
N ALA A 206 12.24 -8.49 -4.15
CA ALA A 206 11.69 -8.52 -5.49
C ALA A 206 10.81 -9.76 -5.71
N PRO A 207 9.57 -9.63 -6.22
CA PRO A 207 8.80 -10.75 -6.75
C PRO A 207 9.46 -11.31 -8.02
N ASP A 208 8.90 -12.35 -8.61
CA ASP A 208 9.41 -12.88 -9.88
C ASP A 208 8.83 -12.13 -11.08
N HIS A 209 7.61 -11.57 -10.91
CA HIS A 209 6.95 -10.73 -11.92
C HIS A 209 6.06 -9.68 -11.28
N VAL A 210 5.80 -8.56 -11.99
CA VAL A 210 4.90 -7.50 -11.54
C VAL A 210 3.86 -7.17 -12.61
N LEU A 211 2.60 -7.09 -12.19
CA LEU A 211 1.49 -6.62 -13.02
C LEU A 211 1.18 -5.16 -12.64
N VAL A 212 1.25 -4.27 -13.61
CA VAL A 212 1.04 -2.83 -13.44
C VAL A 212 -0.10 -2.31 -14.32
N TRP A 213 -0.59 -1.12 -14.01
CA TRP A 213 -1.66 -0.50 -14.79
C TRP A 213 -1.18 0.04 -16.14
N ASN A 214 0.01 0.67 -16.15
CA ASN A 214 0.46 1.48 -17.28
C ASN A 214 1.99 1.63 -17.36
N GLU A 215 2.46 2.30 -18.41
CA GLU A 215 3.88 2.57 -18.66
C GLU A 215 4.52 3.45 -17.58
N VAL A 216 3.73 4.33 -16.90
CA VAL A 216 4.26 5.17 -15.82
C VAL A 216 4.71 4.28 -14.66
N GLN A 217 3.87 3.35 -14.22
CA GLN A 217 4.20 2.42 -13.14
C GLN A 217 5.33 1.46 -13.52
N LYS A 218 5.42 1.06 -14.80
CA LYS A 218 6.55 0.27 -15.29
C LYS A 218 7.87 1.03 -15.16
N ARG A 219 7.89 2.31 -15.50
CA ARG A 219 9.06 3.18 -15.31
C ARG A 219 9.37 3.40 -13.82
N GLU A 220 8.36 3.59 -12.98
CA GLU A 220 8.54 3.73 -11.52
C GLU A 220 9.21 2.50 -10.91
N LEU A 221 8.83 1.30 -11.32
CA LEU A 221 9.48 0.07 -10.88
C LEU A 221 10.96 0.04 -11.25
N ALA A 222 11.30 0.41 -12.48
CA ALA A 222 12.69 0.43 -12.93
C ALA A 222 13.50 1.54 -12.24
N GLU A 223 12.98 2.77 -12.18
CA GLU A 223 13.70 3.94 -11.70
C GLU A 223 13.77 4.07 -10.18
N LEU A 224 12.73 3.64 -9.46
CA LEU A 224 12.59 3.84 -8.03
C LEU A 224 12.81 2.58 -7.19
N HIS A 225 12.63 1.40 -7.80
CA HIS A 225 12.68 0.12 -7.09
C HIS A 225 13.73 -0.84 -7.61
N ASP A 226 14.54 -0.45 -8.59
CA ASP A 226 15.57 -1.28 -9.25
C ASP A 226 14.99 -2.61 -9.78
N PHE A 227 13.73 -2.60 -10.25
CA PHE A 227 13.06 -3.80 -10.73
C PHE A 227 13.18 -3.91 -12.26
N PRO A 228 13.59 -5.09 -12.82
CA PRO A 228 13.85 -5.25 -14.24
C PRO A 228 12.56 -5.15 -15.07
N ALA A 229 12.59 -4.29 -16.08
CA ALA A 229 11.43 -3.95 -16.90
C ALA A 229 10.88 -5.13 -17.73
N GLU A 230 11.72 -6.13 -18.02
CA GLU A 230 11.35 -7.38 -18.71
C GLU A 230 10.46 -8.28 -17.86
N ASN A 231 10.47 -8.11 -16.53
CA ASN A 231 9.62 -8.83 -15.59
C ASN A 231 8.37 -8.03 -15.20
N VAL A 232 7.95 -7.07 -16.01
CA VAL A 232 6.77 -6.24 -15.80
C VAL A 232 5.81 -6.36 -16.97
N THR A 233 4.56 -6.73 -16.70
CA THR A 233 3.48 -6.71 -17.70
C THR A 233 2.48 -5.60 -17.39
N ILE A 234 2.13 -4.83 -18.41
CA ILE A 234 1.07 -3.82 -18.34
C ILE A 234 -0.26 -4.50 -18.65
N VAL A 235 -1.17 -4.44 -17.69
CA VAL A 235 -2.50 -5.07 -17.76
C VAL A 235 -3.65 -4.06 -17.71
N GLY A 236 -3.47 -2.94 -17.01
CA GLY A 236 -4.50 -1.93 -16.76
C GLY A 236 -5.03 -1.97 -15.33
N ALA A 237 -6.08 -1.20 -15.07
CA ALA A 237 -6.67 -0.97 -13.74
C ALA A 237 -8.02 -1.70 -13.58
N ALA A 238 -8.01 -3.00 -13.26
CA ALA A 238 -9.20 -3.85 -13.14
C ALA A 238 -10.25 -3.29 -12.15
N ARG A 239 -9.81 -2.57 -11.12
CA ARG A 239 -10.67 -1.91 -10.14
C ARG A 239 -11.79 -1.07 -10.77
N PHE A 240 -11.54 -0.48 -11.92
CA PHE A 240 -12.49 0.43 -12.54
C PHE A 240 -13.42 -0.23 -13.56
N ASP A 241 -13.32 -1.52 -13.81
CA ASP A 241 -14.16 -2.20 -14.79
C ASP A 241 -15.64 -2.03 -14.48
N ASP A 242 -16.03 -2.17 -13.21
CA ASP A 242 -17.42 -1.96 -12.79
C ASP A 242 -17.85 -0.50 -12.97
N PHE A 243 -16.95 0.47 -12.72
CA PHE A 243 -17.22 1.89 -12.89
C PHE A 243 -17.50 2.26 -14.34
N PHE A 244 -16.80 1.66 -15.30
CA PHE A 244 -17.07 1.84 -16.73
C PHE A 244 -18.41 1.24 -17.17
N ALA A 245 -18.91 0.24 -16.45
CA ALA A 245 -20.19 -0.43 -16.77
C ALA A 245 -21.38 0.10 -15.95
N MET A 246 -21.12 0.90 -14.93
CA MET A 246 -22.12 1.36 -13.97
C MET A 246 -23.15 2.29 -14.61
N LYS A 247 -24.39 2.21 -14.14
CA LYS A 247 -25.49 3.07 -14.57
C LYS A 247 -25.94 3.96 -13.42
N PRO A 248 -26.32 5.21 -13.70
CA PRO A 248 -26.76 6.13 -12.68
C PRO A 248 -28.14 5.75 -12.14
N THR A 249 -28.36 5.99 -10.86
CA THR A 249 -29.69 6.12 -10.28
C THR A 249 -30.42 7.31 -10.95
N PRO A 250 -31.73 7.24 -11.18
CA PRO A 250 -32.48 8.38 -11.71
C PRO A 250 -32.28 9.65 -10.88
N ARG A 251 -32.06 10.81 -11.54
CA ARG A 251 -31.71 12.06 -10.85
C ARG A 251 -32.70 12.46 -9.75
N ASN A 252 -34.00 12.32 -10.02
CA ASN A 252 -35.01 12.67 -9.02
C ASN A 252 -34.95 11.79 -7.77
N GLU A 253 -34.66 10.51 -7.95
CA GLU A 253 -34.51 9.55 -6.86
C GLU A 253 -33.24 9.86 -6.05
N PHE A 254 -32.13 10.09 -6.72
CA PHE A 254 -30.87 10.50 -6.09
C PHE A 254 -31.05 11.81 -5.28
N CYS A 255 -31.63 12.83 -5.90
CA CYS A 255 -31.83 14.13 -5.24
C CYS A 255 -32.77 14.01 -4.03
N ALA A 256 -33.87 13.25 -4.16
CA ALA A 256 -34.81 13.03 -3.05
C ALA A 256 -34.16 12.35 -1.85
N ALA A 257 -33.26 11.37 -2.09
CA ALA A 257 -32.55 10.66 -1.03
C ALA A 257 -31.62 11.56 -0.18
N TYR A 258 -31.19 12.70 -0.73
CA TYR A 258 -30.27 13.64 -0.07
C TYR A 258 -30.87 15.03 0.15
N GLY A 259 -32.18 15.21 -0.02
CA GLY A 259 -32.86 16.51 0.18
C GLY A 259 -32.42 17.60 -0.80
N LEU A 260 -31.97 17.20 -2.01
CA LEU A 260 -31.49 18.11 -3.05
C LEU A 260 -32.62 18.48 -4.03
N ASP A 261 -32.57 19.70 -4.54
CA ASP A 261 -33.44 20.12 -5.62
C ASP A 261 -32.92 19.62 -6.98
N PRO A 262 -33.64 18.73 -7.69
CA PRO A 262 -33.20 18.18 -8.96
C PRO A 262 -33.08 19.23 -10.08
N ALA A 263 -33.71 20.40 -9.95
CA ALA A 263 -33.60 21.48 -10.92
C ALA A 263 -32.31 22.30 -10.78
N ARG A 264 -31.64 22.25 -9.62
CA ARG A 264 -30.41 23.01 -9.38
C ARG A 264 -29.18 22.28 -9.94
N PRO A 265 -28.21 22.99 -10.51
CA PRO A 265 -26.90 22.42 -10.85
C PRO A 265 -26.19 21.89 -9.60
N LEU A 266 -25.54 20.74 -9.71
CA LEU A 266 -24.74 20.16 -8.61
C LEU A 266 -23.26 20.26 -8.92
N ILE A 267 -22.45 20.57 -7.91
CA ILE A 267 -20.98 20.48 -7.92
C ILE A 267 -20.60 19.40 -6.91
N ALA A 268 -19.87 18.38 -7.34
CA ALA A 268 -19.31 17.37 -6.46
C ALA A 268 -18.01 17.86 -5.82
N TYR A 269 -17.96 17.90 -4.50
CA TYR A 269 -16.69 17.96 -3.79
C TYR A 269 -16.28 16.54 -3.38
N LEU A 270 -15.13 16.10 -3.88
CA LEU A 270 -14.57 14.77 -3.66
C LEU A 270 -13.60 14.84 -2.49
N GLY A 271 -14.07 14.45 -1.30
CA GLY A 271 -13.30 14.53 -0.07
C GLY A 271 -12.03 13.70 -0.10
N SER A 272 -10.97 14.21 0.47
CA SER A 272 -9.66 13.57 0.60
C SER A 272 -9.45 12.99 1.99
N TRP A 273 -8.43 12.15 2.14
CA TRP A 273 -7.99 11.74 3.47
C TRP A 273 -7.31 12.90 4.20
N SER A 274 -7.49 13.00 5.53
CA SER A 274 -6.91 14.05 6.36
C SER A 274 -5.37 14.19 6.25
N PHE A 275 -4.68 13.13 5.84
CA PHE A 275 -3.24 13.21 5.50
C PHE A 275 -2.98 14.07 4.26
N VAL A 276 -3.92 14.11 3.31
CA VAL A 276 -3.83 14.92 2.08
C VAL A 276 -4.34 16.33 2.34
N ALA A 277 -5.56 16.44 2.88
CA ALA A 277 -6.22 17.71 3.17
C ALA A 277 -6.72 17.72 4.64
N PRO A 278 -5.91 18.24 5.58
CA PRO A 278 -6.23 18.14 7.01
C PRO A 278 -7.41 19.00 7.45
N ASP A 279 -7.69 20.11 6.78
CA ASP A 279 -8.80 21.03 7.10
C ASP A 279 -9.67 21.33 5.88
N GLU A 280 -10.30 20.27 5.33
CA GLU A 280 -11.21 20.43 4.19
C GLU A 280 -12.46 21.25 4.54
N ALA A 281 -12.91 21.24 5.80
CA ALA A 281 -14.12 21.94 6.20
C ALA A 281 -13.98 23.46 6.02
N ALA A 282 -12.86 24.03 6.42
CA ALA A 282 -12.57 25.46 6.23
C ALA A 282 -12.48 25.84 4.75
N PHE A 283 -11.85 24.99 3.94
CA PHE A 283 -11.78 25.20 2.48
C PHE A 283 -13.17 25.12 1.83
N ILE A 284 -13.93 24.09 2.15
CA ILE A 284 -15.30 23.91 1.59
C ILE A 284 -16.19 25.11 1.93
N ARG A 285 -16.07 25.67 3.14
CA ARG A 285 -16.81 26.87 3.51
C ARG A 285 -16.45 28.04 2.60
N ARG A 286 -15.16 28.33 2.42
CA ARG A 286 -14.69 29.40 1.51
C ARG A 286 -15.17 29.19 0.09
N LEU A 287 -15.12 27.93 -0.39
CA LEU A 287 -15.65 27.57 -1.72
C LEU A 287 -17.18 27.81 -1.79
N SER A 288 -17.93 27.36 -0.80
CA SER A 288 -19.38 27.57 -0.74
C SER A 288 -19.77 29.06 -0.77
N ASP A 289 -19.04 29.88 -0.02
CA ASP A 289 -19.28 31.33 0.03
C ASP A 289 -18.92 31.99 -1.31
N ALA A 290 -17.80 31.59 -1.92
CA ALA A 290 -17.41 32.10 -3.25
C ALA A 290 -18.42 31.72 -4.34
N LEU A 291 -18.99 30.51 -4.28
CA LEU A 291 -20.06 30.10 -5.20
C LEU A 291 -21.31 30.96 -5.05
N LYS A 292 -21.79 31.18 -3.81
CA LYS A 292 -22.99 31.97 -3.52
C LYS A 292 -22.87 33.43 -3.94
N THR A 293 -21.66 33.98 -3.87
CA THR A 293 -21.37 35.38 -4.27
C THR A 293 -20.96 35.53 -5.73
N SER A 294 -20.98 34.43 -6.50
CA SER A 294 -20.60 34.45 -7.92
C SER A 294 -21.51 35.33 -8.73
N THR A 295 -20.94 36.09 -9.65
CA THR A 295 -21.69 36.90 -10.65
C THR A 295 -22.37 36.04 -11.70
N ASN A 296 -22.00 34.78 -11.88
CA ASN A 296 -22.67 33.81 -12.73
C ASN A 296 -23.90 33.25 -12.03
N PRO A 297 -25.14 33.51 -12.52
CA PRO A 297 -26.36 33.11 -11.82
C PRO A 297 -26.54 31.59 -11.71
N GLN A 298 -26.07 30.82 -12.67
CA GLN A 298 -26.14 29.36 -12.62
C GLN A 298 -25.18 28.81 -11.56
N LEU A 299 -24.00 29.41 -11.41
CA LEU A 299 -23.03 29.03 -10.40
C LEU A 299 -23.52 29.44 -9.00
N ALA A 300 -24.07 30.64 -8.84
CA ALA A 300 -24.65 31.08 -7.56
C ALA A 300 -25.84 30.22 -7.12
N ALA A 301 -26.59 29.66 -8.07
CA ALA A 301 -27.69 28.74 -7.83
C ALA A 301 -27.23 27.29 -7.61
N ALA A 302 -25.97 26.96 -7.87
CA ALA A 302 -25.49 25.58 -7.76
C ALA A 302 -25.49 25.08 -6.31
N SER A 303 -25.73 23.78 -6.15
CA SER A 303 -25.64 23.09 -4.86
C SER A 303 -24.32 22.36 -4.78
N LEU A 304 -23.49 22.74 -3.79
CA LEU A 304 -22.25 22.05 -3.47
C LEU A 304 -22.55 20.80 -2.63
N VAL A 305 -22.20 19.61 -3.11
CA VAL A 305 -22.43 18.34 -2.45
C VAL A 305 -21.11 17.64 -2.16
N LEU A 306 -20.95 17.15 -0.94
CA LEU A 306 -19.75 16.45 -0.51
C LEU A 306 -19.93 14.94 -0.61
N LYS A 307 -18.98 14.26 -1.26
CA LYS A 307 -18.74 12.83 -1.09
C LYS A 307 -17.52 12.65 -0.19
N PRO A 308 -17.71 12.33 1.11
CA PRO A 308 -16.61 12.23 2.05
C PRO A 308 -15.65 11.09 1.67
N HIS A 309 -14.37 11.27 1.97
CA HIS A 309 -13.45 10.14 1.97
C HIS A 309 -13.84 9.16 3.10
N PRO A 310 -13.83 7.84 2.86
CA PRO A 310 -14.28 6.86 3.85
C PRO A 310 -13.61 6.94 5.24
N LYS A 311 -12.36 7.40 5.30
CA LYS A 311 -11.62 7.57 6.56
C LYS A 311 -11.93 8.86 7.31
N THR A 312 -12.67 9.78 6.72
CA THR A 312 -12.97 11.09 7.29
C THR A 312 -14.47 11.34 7.46
N ILE A 313 -15.29 10.31 7.26
CA ILE A 313 -16.77 10.43 7.41
C ILE A 313 -17.15 10.98 8.79
N GLU A 314 -16.47 10.53 9.84
CA GLU A 314 -16.80 10.89 11.22
C GLU A 314 -16.58 12.40 11.52
N GLN A 315 -15.72 13.08 10.78
CA GLN A 315 -15.51 14.53 10.96
C GLN A 315 -16.67 15.39 10.44
N TRP A 316 -17.56 14.81 9.64
CA TRP A 316 -18.69 15.50 9.01
C TRP A 316 -19.99 15.31 9.78
N ASN A 317 -19.97 15.43 11.12
CA ASN A 317 -21.12 15.31 11.98
C ASN A 317 -21.54 16.68 12.56
N GLY A 318 -22.85 16.90 12.71
CA GLY A 318 -23.42 18.04 13.44
C GLY A 318 -22.99 19.42 12.92
N SER A 319 -22.43 20.26 13.78
CA SER A 319 -22.11 21.67 13.49
C SER A 319 -21.13 21.88 12.31
N ALA A 320 -20.28 20.91 12.00
CA ALA A 320 -19.36 21.00 10.86
C ALA A 320 -20.12 21.04 9.52
N VAL A 321 -21.23 20.32 9.42
CA VAL A 321 -22.10 20.31 8.24
C VAL A 321 -22.81 21.65 8.10
N GLU A 322 -23.47 22.11 9.16
CA GLU A 322 -24.22 23.38 9.15
C GLU A 322 -23.30 24.57 8.84
N GLN A 323 -22.09 24.53 9.34
CA GLN A 323 -21.11 25.58 9.13
C GLN A 323 -20.39 25.53 7.77
N SER A 324 -20.38 24.40 7.07
CA SER A 324 -19.67 24.25 5.78
C SER A 324 -20.36 24.91 4.59
N GLY A 325 -21.65 25.22 4.70
CA GLY A 325 -22.46 25.75 3.59
C GLY A 325 -22.76 24.72 2.50
N LEU A 326 -22.51 23.43 2.74
CA LEU A 326 -22.86 22.33 1.86
C LEU A 326 -24.38 22.17 1.71
N ALA A 327 -24.84 21.81 0.51
CA ALA A 327 -26.24 21.45 0.29
C ALA A 327 -26.54 20.04 0.84
N ALA A 328 -25.62 19.10 0.71
CA ALA A 328 -25.74 17.76 1.25
C ALA A 328 -24.37 17.10 1.46
N ILE A 329 -24.32 16.15 2.39
CA ILE A 329 -23.25 15.18 2.53
C ILE A 329 -23.75 13.83 2.05
N CYS A 330 -23.24 13.38 0.93
CA CYS A 330 -23.61 12.10 0.32
C CYS A 330 -22.74 10.99 0.93
N SER A 331 -23.15 10.49 2.08
CA SER A 331 -22.54 9.33 2.72
C SER A 331 -23.60 8.28 2.99
N SER A 332 -23.27 7.02 2.78
CA SER A 332 -24.13 5.90 3.13
C SER A 332 -23.36 4.94 4.02
N PRO A 333 -23.90 4.52 5.15
CA PRO A 333 -23.31 3.48 5.96
C PRO A 333 -23.48 2.08 5.36
N GLN A 334 -24.28 1.93 4.30
CA GLN A 334 -24.65 0.63 3.71
C GLN A 334 -24.11 0.43 2.29
N SER A 335 -23.62 -0.75 2.06
CA SER A 335 -23.31 -1.59 0.90
C SER A 335 -22.93 -1.01 -0.48
N ASN A 336 -23.25 0.21 -0.87
CA ASN A 336 -22.96 0.66 -2.26
C ASN A 336 -22.21 1.99 -2.34
N ALA A 337 -21.03 2.05 -1.72
CA ALA A 337 -20.22 3.27 -1.70
C ALA A 337 -19.72 3.69 -3.10
N ASP A 338 -19.51 2.73 -4.01
CA ASP A 338 -19.07 2.99 -5.38
C ASP A 338 -20.23 3.50 -6.24
N GLN A 339 -21.46 2.95 -6.10
CA GLN A 339 -22.65 3.51 -6.75
C GLN A 339 -22.93 4.93 -6.29
N LEU A 340 -22.83 5.19 -4.99
CA LEU A 340 -23.02 6.52 -4.46
C LEU A 340 -21.98 7.52 -4.98
N LEU A 341 -20.70 7.12 -5.05
CA LEU A 341 -19.67 7.95 -5.65
C LEU A 341 -19.97 8.23 -7.13
N PHE A 342 -20.39 7.19 -7.86
CA PHE A 342 -20.78 7.31 -9.24
C PHE A 342 -21.94 8.31 -9.41
N ASP A 343 -23.00 8.17 -8.63
CA ASP A 343 -24.20 9.03 -8.73
C ASP A 343 -23.88 10.49 -8.38
N VAL A 344 -23.10 10.74 -7.32
CA VAL A 344 -22.67 12.09 -6.94
C VAL A 344 -21.92 12.76 -8.10
N ILE A 345 -20.99 12.06 -8.72
CA ILE A 345 -20.22 12.59 -9.85
C ILE A 345 -21.09 12.72 -11.09
N TYR A 346 -21.87 11.70 -11.42
CA TYR A 346 -22.70 11.67 -12.63
C TYR A 346 -23.73 12.79 -12.65
N HIS A 347 -24.36 13.08 -11.52
CA HIS A 347 -25.39 14.12 -11.40
C HIS A 347 -24.82 15.52 -11.23
N SER A 348 -23.52 15.66 -11.04
CA SER A 348 -22.83 16.95 -10.96
C SER A 348 -22.32 17.38 -12.33
N PHE A 349 -22.30 18.70 -12.59
CA PHE A 349 -21.71 19.22 -13.82
C PHE A 349 -20.18 19.32 -13.76
N ALA A 350 -19.60 19.32 -12.55
CA ALA A 350 -18.16 19.31 -12.32
C ALA A 350 -17.82 18.64 -10.99
N ALA A 351 -16.59 18.19 -10.86
CA ALA A 351 -16.02 17.68 -9.64
C ALA A 351 -14.83 18.56 -9.19
N VAL A 352 -14.70 18.77 -7.88
CA VAL A 352 -13.57 19.44 -7.25
C VAL A 352 -12.94 18.48 -6.25
N GLY A 353 -11.63 18.29 -6.30
CA GLY A 353 -10.89 17.42 -5.40
C GLY A 353 -9.50 17.96 -5.07
N ILE A 354 -8.91 17.42 -4.00
CA ILE A 354 -7.54 17.76 -3.59
C ILE A 354 -6.73 16.46 -3.53
N ASN A 355 -6.11 16.09 -4.64
CA ASN A 355 -5.29 14.88 -4.77
C ASN A 355 -6.01 13.61 -4.24
N THR A 356 -7.12 13.28 -4.83
CA THR A 356 -7.92 12.09 -4.47
C THR A 356 -8.10 11.15 -5.67
N SER A 357 -8.14 9.84 -5.42
CA SER A 357 -8.41 8.88 -6.51
C SER A 357 -9.79 9.06 -7.14
N ALA A 358 -10.74 9.69 -6.45
CA ALA A 358 -12.06 9.99 -6.98
C ALA A 358 -12.05 10.95 -8.19
N GLU A 359 -10.95 11.67 -8.41
CA GLU A 359 -10.69 12.47 -9.62
C GLU A 359 -10.56 11.58 -10.88
N ILE A 360 -10.06 10.36 -10.71
CA ILE A 360 -9.99 9.34 -11.78
C ILE A 360 -11.40 8.84 -12.11
N GLU A 361 -12.21 8.54 -11.08
CA GLU A 361 -13.61 8.14 -11.27
C GLU A 361 -14.42 9.22 -11.98
N ALA A 362 -14.17 10.49 -11.64
CA ALA A 362 -14.82 11.61 -12.34
C ALA A 362 -14.44 11.72 -13.83
N ALA A 363 -13.17 11.44 -14.14
CA ALA A 363 -12.71 11.38 -15.52
C ALA A 363 -13.34 10.22 -16.31
N ILE A 364 -13.55 9.05 -15.69
CA ILE A 364 -14.25 7.90 -16.32
C ILE A 364 -15.69 8.27 -16.67
N ILE A 365 -16.38 9.01 -15.81
CA ILE A 365 -17.77 9.48 -16.04
C ILE A 365 -17.81 10.61 -17.09
N GLY A 366 -16.67 11.21 -17.41
CA GLY A 366 -16.58 12.30 -18.38
C GLY A 366 -16.96 13.66 -17.80
N ARG A 367 -16.81 13.87 -16.49
CA ARG A 367 -17.04 15.16 -15.85
C ARG A 367 -15.75 15.99 -15.81
N PRO A 368 -15.84 17.32 -15.98
CA PRO A 368 -14.73 18.22 -15.72
C PRO A 368 -14.26 18.09 -14.27
N VAL A 369 -12.95 17.95 -14.09
CA VAL A 369 -12.33 17.78 -12.78
C VAL A 369 -11.40 18.94 -12.50
N PHE A 370 -11.58 19.58 -11.37
CA PHE A 370 -10.79 20.72 -10.93
C PHE A 370 -10.11 20.45 -9.59
N THR A 371 -8.92 20.99 -9.45
CA THR A 371 -8.25 21.17 -8.15
C THR A 371 -7.85 22.62 -7.98
N VAL A 372 -7.44 23.02 -6.78
CA VAL A 372 -6.95 24.36 -6.52
C VAL A 372 -5.60 24.29 -5.83
N GLU A 373 -4.63 25.08 -6.32
CA GLU A 373 -3.34 25.26 -5.68
C GLU A 373 -3.42 26.33 -4.63
N LEU A 374 -3.52 25.91 -3.35
CA LEU A 374 -3.46 26.80 -2.20
C LEU A 374 -2.31 26.39 -1.28
N PRO A 375 -1.73 27.35 -0.52
CA PRO A 375 -0.59 27.05 0.35
C PRO A 375 -0.82 25.86 1.31
N GLU A 376 -2.03 25.70 1.83
CA GLU A 376 -2.40 24.63 2.74
C GLU A 376 -2.39 23.23 2.12
N PHE A 377 -2.45 23.11 0.77
CA PHE A 377 -2.46 21.83 0.05
C PHE A 377 -1.16 21.53 -0.68
N LYS A 378 -0.23 22.49 -0.71
CA LYS A 378 1.01 22.41 -1.50
C LYS A 378 1.81 21.14 -1.29
N GLU A 379 2.02 20.73 -0.03
CA GLU A 379 2.78 19.50 0.29
C GLU A 379 2.12 18.21 -0.21
N SER A 380 0.79 18.22 -0.36
CA SER A 380 0.03 17.08 -0.82
C SER A 380 -0.12 17.04 -2.33
N GLN A 381 0.10 18.16 -3.00
CA GLN A 381 0.04 18.32 -4.46
C GLN A 381 1.46 18.32 -5.04
N ASP A 382 2.19 19.41 -4.99
CA ASP A 382 3.56 19.52 -5.47
C ASP A 382 4.53 18.50 -4.86
N GLY A 383 4.33 18.17 -3.59
CA GLY A 383 5.11 17.16 -2.87
C GLY A 383 4.78 15.71 -3.26
N SER A 384 3.79 15.48 -4.15
CA SER A 384 3.34 14.15 -4.54
C SER A 384 3.66 13.85 -6.00
N VAL A 385 4.63 12.98 -6.25
CA VAL A 385 5.03 12.60 -7.61
C VAL A 385 3.84 12.10 -8.43
N HIS A 386 3.02 11.23 -7.86
CA HIS A 386 1.88 10.63 -8.54
C HIS A 386 0.80 11.65 -8.91
N PHE A 387 0.60 12.72 -8.14
CA PHE A 387 -0.42 13.72 -8.43
C PHE A 387 -0.18 14.42 -9.77
N SER A 388 1.10 14.62 -10.15
CA SER A 388 1.44 15.21 -11.45
C SER A 388 0.86 14.44 -12.65
N TYR A 389 0.58 13.14 -12.51
CA TYR A 389 0.01 12.32 -13.59
C TYR A 389 -1.46 12.63 -13.86
N LEU A 390 -2.16 13.21 -12.88
CA LEU A 390 -3.55 13.60 -13.04
C LEU A 390 -3.71 15.00 -13.64
N LEU A 391 -2.65 15.82 -13.64
CA LEU A 391 -2.73 17.20 -14.10
C LEU A 391 -2.88 17.30 -15.62
N ARG A 392 -3.74 18.22 -16.07
CA ARG A 392 -4.02 18.44 -17.49
C ARG A 392 -2.77 18.81 -18.29
N GLU A 393 -1.86 19.56 -17.72
CA GLU A 393 -0.58 19.92 -18.34
C GLU A 393 0.30 18.70 -18.67
N ASN A 394 0.09 17.58 -17.97
CA ASN A 394 0.77 16.31 -18.17
C ASN A 394 -0.11 15.27 -18.89
N GLY A 395 -1.24 15.70 -19.48
CA GLY A 395 -2.18 14.84 -20.19
C GLY A 395 -3.24 14.17 -19.31
N GLY A 396 -3.31 14.53 -18.03
CA GLY A 396 -4.31 14.03 -17.08
C GLY A 396 -5.66 14.76 -17.17
N PRO A 397 -6.65 14.35 -16.35
CA PRO A 397 -8.00 14.91 -16.38
C PRO A 397 -8.19 16.18 -15.55
N VAL A 398 -7.28 16.45 -14.56
CA VAL A 398 -7.45 17.47 -13.54
C VAL A 398 -6.94 18.82 -14.04
N GLU A 399 -7.81 19.81 -14.05
CA GLU A 399 -7.46 21.20 -14.34
C GLU A 399 -7.18 21.96 -13.03
N VAL A 400 -6.05 22.65 -13.00
CA VAL A 400 -5.60 23.39 -11.82
C VAL A 400 -6.17 24.82 -11.84
N ALA A 401 -6.75 25.23 -10.71
CA ALA A 401 -7.08 26.62 -10.43
C ALA A 401 -6.03 27.23 -9.48
N GLN A 402 -5.64 28.48 -9.75
CA GLN A 402 -4.59 29.17 -8.97
C GLN A 402 -5.15 29.95 -7.76
N SER A 403 -6.49 30.10 -7.71
CA SER A 403 -7.20 30.74 -6.61
C SER A 403 -8.66 30.30 -6.58
N LEU A 404 -9.41 30.67 -5.55
CA LEU A 404 -10.85 30.42 -5.51
C LEU A 404 -11.60 31.17 -6.61
N GLU A 405 -11.18 32.38 -6.97
CA GLU A 405 -11.75 33.16 -8.04
C GLU A 405 -11.54 32.47 -9.40
N ASP A 406 -10.33 31.96 -9.64
CA ASP A 406 -10.03 31.19 -10.85
C ASP A 406 -10.83 29.87 -10.89
N LEU A 407 -10.97 29.20 -9.75
CA LEU A 407 -11.82 28.00 -9.64
C LEU A 407 -13.27 28.32 -9.99
N CYS A 408 -13.84 29.41 -9.46
CA CYS A 408 -15.20 29.84 -9.78
C CYS A 408 -15.34 30.20 -11.27
N ALA A 409 -14.36 30.86 -11.87
CA ALA A 409 -14.39 31.16 -13.31
C ALA A 409 -14.39 29.88 -14.17
N LYS A 410 -13.58 28.90 -13.83
CA LYS A 410 -13.52 27.59 -14.50
C LYS A 410 -14.83 26.80 -14.31
N LEU A 411 -15.40 26.81 -13.11
CA LEU A 411 -16.70 26.18 -12.83
C LEU A 411 -17.85 26.86 -13.61
N ALA A 412 -17.78 28.18 -13.78
CA ALA A 412 -18.77 28.91 -14.62
C ALA A 412 -18.71 28.47 -16.08
N LEU A 413 -17.52 28.24 -16.62
CA LEU A 413 -17.36 27.69 -17.96
C LEU A 413 -17.90 26.26 -18.06
N ALA A 414 -17.62 25.42 -17.04
CA ALA A 414 -18.08 24.04 -17.00
C ALA A 414 -19.62 23.94 -16.94
N VAL A 415 -20.30 24.78 -16.15
CA VAL A 415 -21.77 24.78 -16.09
C VAL A 415 -22.39 25.27 -17.39
N ALA A 416 -21.80 26.28 -18.04
CA ALA A 416 -22.24 26.75 -19.35
C ALA A 416 -22.10 25.69 -20.46
N ALA A 417 -21.09 24.83 -20.35
CA ALA A 417 -20.87 23.68 -21.23
C ALA A 417 -21.74 22.46 -20.88
N GLY A 418 -22.67 22.58 -19.90
CA GLY A 418 -23.51 21.46 -19.46
C GLY A 418 -22.78 20.34 -18.78
N GLY A 419 -21.56 20.59 -18.24
CA GLY A 419 -20.74 19.61 -17.59
C GLY A 419 -20.09 18.60 -18.53
N ALA A 420 -19.99 18.89 -19.82
CA ALA A 420 -19.20 18.08 -20.72
C ALA A 420 -17.71 18.37 -20.53
N SER A 421 -16.94 17.33 -20.24
CA SER A 421 -15.47 17.43 -20.25
C SER A 421 -15.00 17.61 -21.70
N ALA A 422 -13.96 18.42 -21.90
CA ALA A 422 -13.25 18.50 -23.19
C ALA A 422 -12.57 17.18 -23.60
N GLY A 423 -12.82 16.12 -22.83
CA GLY A 423 -12.38 14.74 -23.05
C GLY A 423 -10.96 14.50 -22.57
N THR A 424 -10.81 13.38 -21.89
CA THR A 424 -9.51 12.79 -21.56
C THR A 424 -9.42 11.34 -22.05
N PRO A 425 -9.91 11.01 -23.30
CA PRO A 425 -9.89 9.63 -23.78
C PRO A 425 -8.48 9.05 -23.77
N ASN A 426 -7.49 9.86 -24.13
CA ASN A 426 -6.09 9.46 -24.12
C ASN A 426 -5.60 9.09 -22.71
N PHE A 427 -5.99 9.85 -21.67
CA PHE A 427 -5.66 9.51 -20.30
C PHE A 427 -6.28 8.17 -19.88
N LEU A 428 -7.58 7.99 -20.14
CA LEU A 428 -8.26 6.75 -19.76
C LEU A 428 -7.67 5.54 -20.47
N GLU A 429 -7.33 5.69 -21.75
CA GLU A 429 -6.71 4.63 -22.54
C GLU A 429 -5.29 4.35 -22.09
N THR A 430 -4.44 5.36 -21.92
CA THR A 430 -3.03 5.15 -21.58
C THR A 430 -2.80 4.83 -20.11
N PHE A 431 -3.68 5.33 -19.23
CA PHE A 431 -3.46 5.20 -17.78
C PHE A 431 -4.26 4.06 -17.13
N LEU A 432 -5.48 3.79 -17.60
CA LEU A 432 -6.38 2.80 -16.99
C LEU A 432 -6.58 1.56 -17.85
N ARG A 433 -6.78 1.73 -19.17
CA ARG A 433 -7.12 0.65 -20.11
C ARG A 433 -6.18 0.62 -21.32
N PRO A 434 -4.89 0.34 -21.14
CA PRO A 434 -3.88 0.44 -22.19
C PRO A 434 -4.04 -0.59 -23.32
N ARG A 435 -4.97 -1.53 -23.19
CA ARG A 435 -5.34 -2.49 -24.25
C ARG A 435 -6.67 -2.12 -24.96
N GLY A 436 -7.10 -0.87 -24.82
CA GLY A 436 -8.29 -0.30 -25.44
C GLY A 436 -9.37 0.04 -24.43
N ILE A 437 -9.96 1.24 -24.59
CA ILE A 437 -10.92 1.80 -23.63
C ILE A 437 -12.17 0.91 -23.44
N GLY A 438 -12.60 0.20 -24.48
CA GLY A 438 -13.75 -0.71 -24.46
C GLY A 438 -13.45 -2.09 -23.89
N THR A 439 -12.17 -2.40 -23.57
CA THR A 439 -11.75 -3.73 -23.13
C THR A 439 -11.70 -3.80 -21.60
N PRO A 440 -12.53 -4.65 -20.96
CA PRO A 440 -12.41 -4.88 -19.51
C PRO A 440 -11.02 -5.43 -19.14
N VAL A 441 -10.50 -5.01 -18.00
CA VAL A 441 -9.15 -5.34 -17.57
C VAL A 441 -9.09 -6.66 -16.79
N ALA A 442 -10.13 -7.02 -16.05
CA ALA A 442 -10.14 -8.26 -15.26
C ALA A 442 -9.85 -9.52 -16.10
N PRO A 443 -10.42 -9.72 -17.31
CA PRO A 443 -10.04 -10.84 -18.18
C PRO A 443 -8.55 -10.83 -18.57
N ILE A 444 -7.97 -9.64 -18.78
CA ILE A 444 -6.54 -9.49 -19.12
C ILE A 444 -5.67 -9.96 -17.95
N TYR A 445 -6.05 -9.62 -16.70
CA TYR A 445 -5.39 -10.13 -15.51
C TYR A 445 -5.44 -11.66 -15.44
N VAL A 446 -6.60 -12.26 -15.72
CA VAL A 446 -6.79 -13.71 -15.69
C VAL A 446 -5.88 -14.39 -16.72
N ASP A 447 -5.89 -13.92 -17.97
CA ASP A 447 -5.06 -14.46 -19.06
C ASP A 447 -3.56 -14.35 -18.70
N GLU A 448 -3.15 -13.23 -18.13
CA GLU A 448 -1.76 -12.99 -17.79
C GLU A 448 -1.29 -13.82 -16.58
N ILE A 449 -2.13 -14.00 -15.57
CA ILE A 449 -1.86 -14.89 -14.43
C ILE A 449 -1.69 -16.32 -14.92
N GLU A 450 -2.58 -16.83 -15.78
CA GLU A 450 -2.47 -18.18 -16.37
C GLU A 450 -1.18 -18.35 -17.16
N ARG A 451 -0.84 -17.36 -17.99
CA ARG A 451 0.40 -17.36 -18.76
C ARG A 451 1.64 -17.40 -17.85
N LEU A 452 1.63 -16.60 -16.78
CA LEU A 452 2.76 -16.48 -15.85
C LEU A 452 2.92 -17.74 -14.98
N VAL A 453 1.84 -18.38 -14.54
CA VAL A 453 1.95 -19.67 -13.82
C VAL A 453 2.70 -20.68 -14.67
N ILE A 454 2.38 -20.79 -15.96
CA ILE A 454 3.04 -21.72 -16.88
C ILE A 454 4.51 -21.31 -17.11
N ALA A 455 4.75 -20.03 -17.37
CA ALA A 455 6.09 -19.52 -17.67
C ALA A 455 7.05 -19.63 -16.47
N LEU A 456 6.56 -19.47 -15.26
CA LEU A 456 7.34 -19.52 -14.03
C LEU A 456 7.38 -20.90 -13.35
N ALA A 457 6.59 -21.88 -13.81
CA ALA A 457 6.59 -23.25 -13.28
C ALA A 457 7.97 -23.90 -13.16
N PRO A 458 8.94 -23.67 -14.10
CA PRO A 458 10.30 -24.20 -13.95
C PRO A 458 11.04 -23.77 -12.69
N LEU A 459 10.65 -22.67 -12.05
CA LEU A 459 11.23 -22.21 -10.77
C LEU A 459 10.91 -23.21 -9.65
N LYS A 460 9.66 -23.67 -9.58
CA LYS A 460 9.19 -24.67 -8.58
C LYS A 460 9.92 -26.02 -8.77
N SER A 461 10.01 -26.51 -9.99
CA SER A 461 10.66 -27.80 -10.29
C SER A 461 12.16 -27.81 -10.02
N ARG A 462 12.89 -26.76 -10.35
CA ARG A 462 14.34 -26.65 -10.10
C ARG A 462 14.67 -26.65 -8.61
N LYS A 463 13.87 -26.00 -7.79
CA LYS A 463 14.11 -25.91 -6.34
C LYS A 463 13.66 -27.16 -5.61
N THR A 464 12.57 -27.81 -6.02
CA THR A 464 12.15 -29.09 -5.45
C THR A 464 13.22 -30.15 -5.65
N ALA A 465 13.84 -30.22 -6.83
CA ALA A 465 14.97 -31.12 -7.11
C ALA A 465 16.21 -30.77 -6.25
N ARG A 466 16.54 -29.49 -6.07
CA ARG A 466 17.66 -29.03 -5.26
C ARG A 466 17.42 -29.29 -3.76
N ASN A 467 16.22 -28.96 -3.25
CA ASN A 467 15.85 -29.21 -1.86
C ASN A 467 15.79 -30.71 -1.52
N GLY A 468 15.38 -31.56 -2.47
CA GLY A 468 15.47 -33.01 -2.33
C GLY A 468 16.90 -33.50 -2.20
N ALA A 469 17.82 -32.99 -3.00
CA ALA A 469 19.24 -33.31 -2.93
C ALA A 469 19.91 -32.77 -1.65
N GLU A 470 19.56 -31.55 -1.23
CA GLU A 470 20.03 -30.94 0.02
C GLU A 470 19.45 -31.65 1.24
N HIS A 471 18.21 -32.12 1.20
CA HIS A 471 17.58 -32.93 2.27
C HIS A 471 18.27 -34.29 2.40
N LEU A 472 18.59 -34.96 1.30
CA LEU A 472 19.36 -36.20 1.30
C LEU A 472 20.78 -36.00 1.81
N ALA A 473 21.44 -34.92 1.41
CA ALA A 473 22.76 -34.55 1.93
C ALA A 473 22.73 -34.13 3.39
N GLY A 474 21.69 -33.39 3.81
CA GLY A 474 21.43 -32.98 5.19
C GLY A 474 21.12 -34.13 6.12
N THR A 475 20.34 -35.11 5.69
CA THR A 475 20.08 -36.34 6.46
C THR A 475 21.34 -37.20 6.64
N TYR A 476 22.22 -37.22 5.64
CA TYR A 476 23.51 -37.91 5.73
C TYR A 476 24.50 -37.18 6.67
N ALA A 477 24.53 -35.85 6.62
CA ALA A 477 25.34 -34.98 7.47
C ALA A 477 24.79 -34.95 8.92
N ALA A 478 23.47 -34.92 9.11
CA ALA A 478 22.84 -34.94 10.43
C ALA A 478 23.10 -36.23 11.19
N LYS A 479 23.08 -37.40 10.50
CA LYS A 479 23.49 -38.68 11.12
C LYS A 479 24.95 -38.68 11.57
N LYS A 480 25.83 -37.96 10.86
CA LYS A 480 27.26 -37.85 11.22
C LYS A 480 27.50 -36.78 12.29
N ASN A 481 26.66 -35.75 12.38
CA ASN A 481 26.79 -34.67 13.36
C ASN A 481 26.10 -34.95 14.70
N GLN A 482 25.06 -35.80 14.75
CA GLN A 482 24.40 -36.14 16.04
C GLN A 482 25.37 -36.72 17.07
N THR A 483 26.35 -37.52 16.64
CA THR A 483 27.39 -38.03 17.52
C THR A 483 28.39 -36.96 17.97
N THR A 484 28.63 -35.94 17.14
CA THR A 484 29.56 -34.85 17.47
C THR A 484 28.86 -33.79 18.31
N GLN A 485 27.61 -33.47 18.01
CA GLN A 485 26.77 -32.53 18.76
C GLN A 485 26.50 -33.04 20.19
N ALA A 486 26.13 -34.30 20.36
CA ALA A 486 25.97 -34.91 21.68
C ALA A 486 27.26 -34.89 22.52
N LYS A 487 28.44 -35.02 21.87
CA LYS A 487 29.73 -34.86 22.56
C LYS A 487 30.03 -33.40 22.95
N PHE A 488 29.63 -32.42 22.10
CA PHE A 488 29.77 -31.00 22.42
C PHE A 488 28.81 -30.56 23.53
N GLU A 489 27.56 -31.00 23.49
CA GLU A 489 26.57 -30.72 24.52
C GLU A 489 26.95 -31.34 25.88
N ALA A 490 27.41 -32.58 25.87
CA ALA A 490 27.92 -33.22 27.09
C ALA A 490 29.16 -32.49 27.67
N LYS A 491 30.02 -31.94 26.79
CA LYS A 491 31.18 -31.13 27.22
C LYS A 491 30.76 -29.76 27.72
N ALA A 492 29.78 -29.11 27.08
CA ALA A 492 29.22 -27.83 27.53
C ALA A 492 28.52 -27.97 28.88
N LEU A 493 27.75 -29.05 29.10
CA LEU A 493 27.06 -29.32 30.36
C LEU A 493 28.08 -29.56 31.51
N ARG A 494 29.19 -30.25 31.22
CA ARG A 494 30.27 -30.45 32.21
C ARG A 494 30.97 -29.12 32.56
N LEU A 495 31.20 -28.26 31.60
CA LEU A 495 31.80 -26.94 31.82
C LEU A 495 30.86 -26.00 32.57
N GLU A 496 29.57 -26.07 32.29
CA GLU A 496 28.55 -25.28 32.98
C GLU A 496 28.38 -25.75 34.44
N LYS A 497 28.41 -27.06 34.69
CA LYS A 497 28.40 -27.62 36.03
C LYS A 497 29.65 -27.19 36.80
N ALA A 498 30.85 -27.30 36.22
CA ALA A 498 32.10 -26.86 36.85
C ALA A 498 32.13 -25.35 37.14
N ARG A 499 31.49 -24.51 36.28
CA ARG A 499 31.30 -23.07 36.53
C ARG A 499 30.33 -22.79 37.68
N LYS A 500 29.21 -23.53 37.77
CA LYS A 500 28.25 -23.41 38.87
C LYS A 500 28.87 -23.87 40.20
N ASP A 501 29.62 -24.97 40.20
CA ASP A 501 30.32 -25.48 41.38
C ASP A 501 31.39 -24.47 41.86
N LYS A 502 32.16 -23.88 40.95
CA LYS A 502 33.14 -22.85 41.25
C LYS A 502 32.53 -21.52 41.72
N ALA A 503 31.37 -21.14 41.14
CA ALA A 503 30.62 -19.96 41.59
C ALA A 503 30.00 -20.16 42.97
N ALA A 504 29.50 -21.37 43.29
CA ALA A 504 28.99 -21.73 44.60
C ALA A 504 30.09 -21.71 45.66
N GLU A 505 31.30 -22.14 45.30
CA GLU A 505 32.48 -22.10 46.16
C GLU A 505 32.94 -20.65 46.43
N ILE A 506 32.89 -19.78 45.45
CA ILE A 506 33.20 -18.34 45.59
C ILE A 506 32.15 -17.64 46.46
N ILE A 507 30.85 -17.95 46.28
CA ILE A 507 29.75 -17.39 47.09
C ILE A 507 29.85 -17.86 48.54
N LYS A 508 30.25 -19.11 48.77
CA LYS A 508 30.41 -19.68 50.11
C LYS A 508 31.56 -19.06 50.89
N ASN A 509 32.54 -18.49 50.17
CA ASN A 509 33.75 -17.89 50.74
C ASN A 509 33.77 -16.35 50.70
N SER A 510 32.67 -15.69 50.32
CA SER A 510 32.56 -14.23 50.15
C SER A 510 31.76 -13.61 51.31
N PRO A 511 32.23 -12.55 51.94
CA PRO A 511 31.56 -11.97 53.11
C PRO A 511 30.34 -11.09 52.84
N ASN A 512 29.94 -10.85 51.56
CA ASN A 512 28.70 -10.16 51.19
C ASN A 512 28.22 -10.61 49.80
N PRO A 513 26.99 -11.15 49.64
CA PRO A 513 26.47 -11.56 48.35
C PRO A 513 25.88 -10.38 47.56
N PRO A 514 26.12 -10.25 46.24
CA PRO A 514 25.48 -9.27 45.39
C PRO A 514 24.08 -9.73 44.97
N GLN A 515 23.14 -8.76 44.92
CA GLN A 515 21.77 -8.93 44.38
C GLN A 515 21.78 -9.15 42.87
N GLU A 516 20.97 -10.07 42.39
CA GLU A 516 20.83 -10.44 40.97
C GLU A 516 20.28 -9.30 40.13
N ALA A 517 20.97 -8.99 39.02
CA ALA A 517 20.43 -8.23 37.90
C ALA A 517 20.51 -9.09 36.64
N GLY A 518 19.36 -9.44 36.11
CA GLY A 518 19.22 -10.17 34.83
C GLY A 518 19.75 -9.35 33.68
N ARG A 519 20.65 -9.92 32.87
CA ARG A 519 21.10 -9.32 31.61
C ARG A 519 20.47 -10.06 30.43
N THR A 520 19.53 -9.41 29.78
CA THR A 520 19.17 -9.67 28.40
C THR A 520 20.22 -9.05 27.48
N THR A 521 20.62 -9.77 26.42
CA THR A 521 21.52 -9.27 25.37
C THR A 521 20.92 -8.00 24.75
N THR A 522 21.60 -6.87 24.88
CA THR A 522 21.10 -5.58 24.40
C THR A 522 21.45 -5.38 22.92
N CYS A 523 20.68 -4.53 22.23
CA CYS A 523 20.90 -4.12 20.84
C CYS A 523 22.32 -3.53 20.63
N SER A 524 22.95 -2.99 21.68
CA SER A 524 24.31 -2.45 21.64
C SER A 524 25.35 -3.51 21.28
N ASP A 525 25.18 -4.76 21.76
CA ASP A 525 26.10 -5.86 21.48
C ASP A 525 26.05 -6.32 20.02
N TRP A 526 24.87 -6.20 19.40
CA TRP A 526 24.65 -6.50 17.98
C TRP A 526 25.27 -5.42 17.07
N TRP A 527 25.10 -4.14 17.43
CA TRP A 527 25.72 -3.01 16.70
C TRP A 527 27.25 -3.01 16.81
N GLU A 528 27.81 -3.39 17.92
CA GLU A 528 29.27 -3.54 18.08
C GLU A 528 29.81 -4.67 17.20
N LYS A 529 29.05 -5.76 17.03
CA LYS A 529 29.41 -6.88 16.17
C LYS A 529 29.33 -6.51 14.69
N ILE A 530 28.33 -5.72 14.28
CA ILE A 530 28.23 -5.16 12.92
C ILE A 530 29.37 -4.17 12.65
N ARG A 531 29.65 -3.26 13.58
CA ARG A 531 30.73 -2.28 13.44
C ARG A 531 32.10 -2.95 13.28
N LYS A 532 32.37 -4.00 14.05
CA LYS A 532 33.61 -4.79 13.93
C LYS A 532 33.74 -5.50 12.58
N ASN A 533 32.63 -6.00 12.04
CA ASN A 533 32.65 -6.68 10.73
C ASN A 533 32.75 -5.72 9.55
N LEU A 534 32.23 -4.49 9.66
CA LEU A 534 32.36 -3.45 8.63
C LEU A 534 33.75 -2.81 8.59
N THR A 535 34.48 -2.79 9.71
CA THR A 535 35.85 -2.25 9.79
C THR A 535 36.94 -3.30 9.51
N ALA A 536 36.60 -4.58 9.51
CA ALA A 536 37.55 -5.67 9.21
C ALA A 536 37.65 -6.04 7.72
N GLY A 537 36.90 -5.35 6.86
CA GLY A 537 36.86 -5.58 5.39
C GLY A 537 37.38 -4.41 4.55
N SER A 538 38.15 -3.47 5.12
CA SER A 538 38.83 -2.39 4.39
C SER A 538 40.32 -2.64 4.28
#